data_ad999ce60a4afda07382650fe19e3d78
#
_entry.id   ad999ce60a4afda07382650fe19e3d78
#
_cell.length_a   1.000
_cell.length_b   1.000
_cell.length_c   1.000
_cell.angle_alpha   90.00
_cell.angle_beta   90.00
_cell.angle_gamma   90.00
#
_symmetry.space_group_name_H-M   'P 1'
#
loop_
_entity.id
_entity.type
_entity.pdbx_description
1 polymer ?
#
loop_
_entity_poly.entity_id
_entity_poly.type
_entity_poly.pdbx_seq_one_letter_code
_entity_poly.pdbx_strand_id
1 'polypeptide(L)'
;GCQAEIGTACSMAAAAYAELLKLDLNQIESAAEIALEHNLGLTCDPIGGYVQIPCIERNAVAASKAITATLLAKYIAGTHAISFDAVVKTMLKTGQDMKKAYRETAKGGLANLYKNIKKSNSSRQKSKTN
;
A
#
# COMPACT_ATOMS: atom_id res chain seq x y z
N GLY A 1 -0.46 8.93 -1.30
CA GLY A 1 -1.17 7.86 -0.61
C GLY A 1 -0.25 6.75 -0.12
N CYS A 2 -0.80 5.74 0.51
CA CYS A 2 -0.04 4.56 0.97
C CYS A 2 0.68 3.80 -0.15
N GLN A 3 0.30 4.01 -1.41
CA GLN A 3 1.05 3.45 -2.54
C GLN A 3 2.54 3.82 -2.50
N ALA A 4 2.88 5.05 -2.07
CA ALA A 4 4.27 5.49 -2.00
C ALA A 4 4.99 4.98 -0.73
N GLU A 5 4.29 4.79 0.37
CA GLU A 5 4.85 4.27 1.62
C GLU A 5 4.94 2.73 1.59
N ILE A 6 3.78 2.08 1.60
CA ILE A 6 3.69 0.61 1.64
C ILE A 6 4.14 -0.01 0.31
N GLY A 7 3.81 0.62 -0.82
CA GLY A 7 4.23 0.13 -2.13
C GLY A 7 5.75 0.12 -2.28
N THR A 8 6.40 1.21 -1.89
CA THR A 8 7.88 1.31 -1.92
C THR A 8 8.52 0.30 -0.96
N ALA A 9 8.03 0.21 0.28
CA ALA A 9 8.53 -0.76 1.25
C ALA A 9 8.37 -2.21 0.77
N CYS A 10 7.23 -2.54 0.19
CA CYS A 10 6.95 -3.85 -0.40
C CYS A 10 7.92 -4.17 -1.54
N SER A 11 8.16 -3.20 -2.44
CA SER A 11 9.09 -3.32 -3.56
C SER A 11 10.53 -3.58 -3.08
N MET A 12 10.99 -2.81 -2.09
CA MET A 12 12.31 -3.00 -1.47
C MET A 12 12.45 -4.38 -0.83
N ALA A 13 11.43 -4.83 -0.12
CA ALA A 13 11.42 -6.15 0.52
C ALA A 13 11.43 -7.29 -0.51
N ALA A 14 10.69 -7.13 -1.62
CA ALA A 14 10.67 -8.11 -2.70
C ALA A 14 12.05 -8.23 -3.39
N ALA A 15 12.69 -7.09 -3.69
CA ALA A 15 14.04 -7.07 -4.26
C ALA A 15 15.05 -7.73 -3.32
N ALA A 16 15.03 -7.40 -2.03
CA ALA A 16 15.91 -8.00 -1.03
C ALA A 16 15.69 -9.52 -0.89
N TYR A 17 14.44 -9.96 -0.91
CA TYR A 17 14.13 -11.39 -0.84
C TYR A 17 14.55 -12.13 -2.11
N ALA A 18 14.41 -11.52 -3.29
CA ALA A 18 14.89 -12.06 -4.56
C ALA A 18 16.42 -12.23 -4.55
N GLU A 19 17.16 -11.25 -4.02
CA GLU A 19 18.61 -11.33 -3.82
C GLU A 19 19.00 -12.48 -2.88
N LEU A 20 18.31 -12.63 -1.75
CA LEU A 20 18.53 -13.75 -0.82
C LEU A 20 18.31 -15.12 -1.46
N LEU A 21 17.38 -15.20 -2.42
CA LEU A 21 17.13 -16.42 -3.20
C LEU A 21 18.12 -16.59 -4.36
N LYS A 22 19.10 -15.69 -4.51
CA LYS A 22 20.11 -15.67 -5.58
C LYS A 22 19.50 -15.66 -6.98
N LEU A 23 18.43 -14.91 -7.16
CA LEU A 23 17.81 -14.68 -8.46
C LEU A 23 18.70 -13.75 -9.31
N ASP A 24 18.55 -13.80 -10.64
CA ASP A 24 19.27 -12.88 -11.50
C ASP A 24 18.74 -11.44 -11.43
N LEU A 25 19.50 -10.49 -12.00
CA LEU A 25 19.15 -9.07 -11.93
C LEU A 25 17.78 -8.75 -12.55
N ASN A 26 17.41 -9.42 -13.63
CA ASN A 26 16.11 -9.22 -14.27
C ASN A 26 14.99 -9.72 -13.36
N GLN A 27 15.18 -10.84 -12.68
CA GLN A 27 14.21 -11.36 -11.72
C GLN A 27 14.10 -10.49 -10.48
N ILE A 28 15.21 -9.90 -10.00
CA ILE A 28 15.21 -8.95 -8.88
C ILE A 28 14.42 -7.69 -9.24
N GLU A 29 14.68 -7.11 -10.43
CA GLU A 29 13.93 -5.95 -10.92
C GLU A 29 12.45 -6.29 -11.08
N SER A 30 12.15 -7.45 -11.63
CA SER A 30 10.77 -7.95 -11.78
C SER A 30 10.05 -8.11 -10.46
N ALA A 31 10.72 -8.64 -9.44
CA ALA A 31 10.13 -8.78 -8.11
C ALA A 31 9.79 -7.42 -7.51
N ALA A 32 10.69 -6.44 -7.65
CA ALA A 32 10.47 -5.08 -7.20
C ALA A 32 9.31 -4.41 -7.94
N GLU A 33 9.26 -4.58 -9.25
CA GLU A 33 8.22 -4.04 -10.13
C GLU A 33 6.85 -4.61 -9.77
N ILE A 34 6.69 -5.94 -9.74
CA ILE A 34 5.44 -6.62 -9.39
C ILE A 34 4.94 -6.16 -8.02
N ALA A 35 5.84 -6.07 -7.03
CA ALA A 35 5.47 -5.64 -5.70
C ALA A 35 4.98 -4.19 -5.67
N LEU A 36 5.57 -3.29 -6.46
CA LEU A 36 5.18 -1.89 -6.51
C LEU A 36 3.85 -1.69 -7.25
N GLU A 37 3.69 -2.31 -8.44
CA GLU A 37 2.48 -2.13 -9.25
C GLU A 37 1.21 -2.57 -8.54
N HIS A 38 1.29 -3.66 -7.74
CA HIS A 38 0.15 -4.19 -6.98
C HIS A 38 -0.21 -3.36 -5.73
N ASN A 39 0.45 -2.23 -5.52
CA ASN A 39 0.11 -1.25 -4.49
C ASN A 39 -0.29 0.11 -5.09
N LEU A 40 -0.34 0.25 -6.43
CA LEU A 40 -0.80 1.48 -7.08
C LEU A 40 -2.23 1.81 -6.67
N GLY A 41 -2.49 3.09 -6.46
CA GLY A 41 -3.82 3.59 -6.08
C GLY A 41 -4.18 3.42 -4.61
N LEU A 42 -3.33 2.84 -3.78
CA LEU A 42 -3.60 2.65 -2.36
C LEU A 42 -3.67 4.00 -1.64
N THR A 43 -4.83 4.29 -1.07
CA THR A 43 -5.10 5.56 -0.36
C THR A 43 -4.44 5.60 1.00
N CYS A 44 -4.24 6.82 1.55
CA CYS A 44 -3.78 7.02 2.92
C CYS A 44 -4.91 7.58 3.78
N ASP A 45 -5.43 6.76 4.66
CA ASP A 45 -6.59 7.05 5.50
C ASP A 45 -6.43 6.53 6.94
N PRO A 46 -5.38 6.97 7.68
CA PRO A 46 -5.11 6.50 9.03
C PRO A 46 -6.23 6.92 9.99
N ILE A 47 -6.78 5.96 10.72
CA ILE A 47 -7.85 6.19 11.69
C ILE A 47 -7.35 7.06 12.83
N GLY A 48 -8.06 8.15 13.10
CA GLY A 48 -7.69 9.12 14.15
C GLY A 48 -6.42 9.92 13.82
N GLY A 49 -5.85 9.78 12.62
CA GLY A 49 -4.58 10.40 12.24
C GLY A 49 -3.35 9.64 12.75
N TYR A 50 -3.54 8.50 13.41
CA TYR A 50 -2.43 7.67 13.91
C TYR A 50 -2.04 6.59 12.90
N VAL A 51 -0.73 6.34 12.78
CA VAL A 51 -0.18 5.28 11.91
C VAL A 51 -0.29 3.93 12.65
N GLN A 52 -1.51 3.48 12.86
CA GLN A 52 -1.84 2.22 13.54
C GLN A 52 -2.83 1.39 12.71
N ILE A 53 -4.05 1.86 12.53
CA ILE A 53 -5.07 1.19 11.73
C ILE A 53 -5.46 2.13 10.57
N PRO A 54 -5.39 1.65 9.33
CA PRO A 54 -5.06 0.28 8.85
C PRO A 54 -3.57 0.03 8.62
N CYS A 55 -2.66 0.91 9.03
CA CYS A 55 -1.25 0.90 8.65
C CYS A 55 -0.51 -0.40 9.07
N ILE A 56 -0.73 -0.89 10.30
CA ILE A 56 -0.11 -2.14 10.78
C ILE A 56 -0.57 -3.32 9.93
N GLU A 57 -1.86 -3.40 9.64
CA GLU A 57 -2.43 -4.47 8.81
C GLU A 57 -1.91 -4.41 7.37
N ARG A 58 -1.81 -3.21 6.78
CA ARG A 58 -1.24 -3.00 5.45
C ARG A 58 0.22 -3.43 5.38
N ASN A 59 1.01 -3.16 6.41
CA ASN A 59 2.40 -3.63 6.48
C ASN A 59 2.49 -5.16 6.50
N ALA A 60 1.67 -5.83 7.30
CA ALA A 60 1.63 -7.30 7.36
C ALA A 60 1.23 -7.91 6.01
N VAL A 61 0.20 -7.34 5.35
CA VAL A 61 -0.23 -7.78 4.01
C VAL A 61 0.87 -7.51 2.97
N ALA A 62 1.56 -6.36 3.04
CA ALA A 62 2.65 -6.03 2.13
C ALA A 62 3.84 -6.98 2.27
N ALA A 63 4.16 -7.45 3.46
CA ALA A 63 5.19 -8.48 3.67
C ALA A 63 4.84 -9.77 2.91
N SER A 64 3.60 -10.22 2.98
CA SER A 64 3.12 -11.39 2.21
C SER A 64 3.14 -11.13 0.70
N LYS A 65 2.78 -9.93 0.25
CA LYS A 65 2.88 -9.53 -1.16
C LYS A 65 4.32 -9.55 -1.66
N ALA A 66 5.29 -9.11 -0.87
CA ALA A 66 6.70 -9.12 -1.25
C ALA A 66 7.19 -10.54 -1.53
N ILE A 67 6.82 -11.50 -0.67
CA ILE A 67 7.14 -12.93 -0.89
C ILE A 67 6.47 -13.42 -2.19
N THR A 68 5.19 -13.13 -2.38
CA THR A 68 4.45 -13.54 -3.58
C THR A 68 5.04 -12.95 -4.85
N ALA A 69 5.38 -11.65 -4.86
CA ALA A 69 6.00 -10.98 -5.99
C ALA A 69 7.35 -11.61 -6.37
N THR A 70 8.16 -11.94 -5.38
CA THR A 70 9.44 -12.63 -5.59
C THR A 70 9.25 -14.03 -6.20
N LEU A 71 8.27 -14.80 -5.72
CA LEU A 71 7.98 -16.11 -6.27
C LEU A 71 7.43 -16.02 -7.70
N LEU A 72 6.58 -15.04 -7.98
CA LEU A 72 6.13 -14.76 -9.35
C LEU A 72 7.31 -14.45 -10.26
N ALA A 73 8.18 -13.52 -9.89
CA ALA A 73 9.37 -13.16 -10.65
C ALA A 73 10.29 -14.37 -10.91
N LYS A 74 10.39 -15.28 -9.94
CA LYS A 74 11.18 -16.51 -10.06
C LYS A 74 10.61 -17.49 -11.09
N TYR A 75 9.29 -17.63 -11.15
CA TYR A 75 8.64 -18.70 -11.94
C TYR A 75 7.99 -18.21 -13.23
N ILE A 76 7.72 -16.91 -13.38
CA ILE A 76 7.27 -16.36 -14.65
C ILE A 76 8.49 -16.12 -15.52
N ALA A 77 8.79 -17.09 -16.37
CA ALA A 77 9.82 -16.94 -17.40
C ALA A 77 9.29 -16.03 -18.51
N GLY A 78 9.93 -14.90 -18.73
CA GLY A 78 9.58 -14.06 -19.85
C GLY A 78 9.86 -12.58 -19.61
N THR A 79 9.63 -11.81 -20.66
CA THR A 79 9.81 -10.35 -20.63
C THR A 79 8.70 -9.69 -19.83
N HIS A 80 9.06 -8.89 -18.85
CA HIS A 80 8.13 -7.94 -18.24
C HIS A 80 7.66 -6.94 -19.31
N ALA A 81 6.35 -6.87 -19.49
CA ALA A 81 5.74 -5.89 -20.41
C ALA A 81 5.86 -4.46 -19.87
N ILE A 82 6.01 -4.32 -18.55
CA ILE A 82 6.07 -3.04 -17.84
C ILE A 82 7.41 -2.97 -17.10
N SER A 83 8.15 -1.87 -17.31
CA SER A 83 9.41 -1.66 -16.59
C SER A 83 9.16 -1.07 -15.19
N PHE A 84 10.07 -1.31 -14.26
CA PHE A 84 10.07 -0.69 -12.94
C PHE A 84 9.93 0.84 -13.01
N ASP A 85 10.67 1.48 -13.91
CA ASP A 85 10.58 2.94 -14.13
C ASP A 85 9.20 3.40 -14.58
N ALA A 86 8.51 2.60 -15.40
CA ALA A 86 7.14 2.91 -15.83
C ALA A 86 6.17 2.86 -14.65
N VAL A 87 6.32 1.89 -13.75
CA VAL A 87 5.51 1.80 -12.53
C VAL A 87 5.77 2.98 -11.59
N VAL A 88 7.03 3.38 -11.41
CA VAL A 88 7.39 4.57 -10.60
C VAL A 88 6.75 5.85 -11.17
N LYS A 89 6.82 6.05 -12.48
CA LYS A 89 6.16 7.20 -13.15
C LYS A 89 4.64 7.15 -12.99
N THR A 90 4.05 5.96 -13.12
CA THR A 90 2.62 5.74 -12.94
C THR A 90 2.21 6.02 -11.49
N MET A 91 3.00 5.61 -10.50
CA MET A 91 2.75 5.91 -9.09
C MET A 91 2.72 7.42 -8.83
N LEU A 92 3.66 8.17 -9.40
CA LEU A 92 3.67 9.63 -9.30
C LEU A 92 2.39 10.23 -9.89
N LYS A 93 2.02 9.82 -11.10
CA LYS A 93 0.83 10.32 -11.79
C LYS A 93 -0.46 9.98 -11.02
N THR A 94 -0.60 8.74 -10.58
CA THR A 94 -1.73 8.29 -9.75
C THR A 94 -1.83 9.09 -8.45
N GLY A 95 -0.69 9.38 -7.81
CA GLY A 95 -0.65 10.21 -6.61
C GLY A 95 -1.09 11.65 -6.86
N GLN A 96 -0.75 12.24 -8.00
CA GLN A 96 -1.20 13.58 -8.42
C GLN A 96 -2.70 13.61 -8.69
N ASP A 97 -3.25 12.59 -9.33
CA ASP A 97 -4.67 12.48 -9.68
C ASP A 97 -5.55 12.12 -8.47
N MET A 98 -4.97 11.59 -7.41
CA MET A 98 -5.67 11.23 -6.18
C MET A 98 -6.21 12.48 -5.48
N LYS A 99 -7.50 12.47 -5.12
CA LYS A 99 -8.12 13.58 -4.38
C LYS A 99 -7.42 13.78 -3.03
N LYS A 100 -7.28 15.04 -2.60
CA LYS A 100 -6.65 15.45 -1.33
C LYS A 100 -7.20 14.69 -0.11
N ALA A 101 -8.48 14.31 -0.14
CA ALA A 101 -9.11 13.55 0.95
C ALA A 101 -8.50 12.15 1.17
N TYR A 102 -7.85 11.59 0.14
CA TYR A 102 -7.26 10.24 0.15
C TYR A 102 -5.73 10.24 0.21
N ARG A 103 -5.13 11.43 0.44
CA ARG A 103 -3.68 11.61 0.62
C ARG A 103 -3.42 12.12 2.03
N GLU A 104 -2.71 11.43 2.86
CA GLU A 104 -2.16 11.77 4.20
C GLU A 104 -2.97 12.77 5.09
N THR A 105 -4.23 13.06 4.74
CA THR A 105 -5.04 14.09 5.41
C THR A 105 -6.01 13.56 6.45
N ALA A 106 -6.22 12.24 6.49
CA ALA A 106 -7.24 11.59 7.31
C ALA A 106 -8.66 12.20 7.16
N LYS A 107 -8.95 12.80 5.98
CA LYS A 107 -10.24 13.47 5.69
C LYS A 107 -11.20 12.59 4.88
N GLY A 108 -10.75 11.49 4.32
CA GLY A 108 -11.53 10.55 3.52
C GLY A 108 -11.39 9.12 3.99
N GLY A 109 -12.00 8.18 3.26
CA GLY A 109 -11.86 6.75 3.47
C GLY A 109 -12.23 6.29 4.89
N LEU A 110 -11.49 5.31 5.40
CA LEU A 110 -11.70 4.71 6.71
C LEU A 110 -11.58 5.72 7.85
N ALA A 111 -10.67 6.70 7.74
CA ALA A 111 -10.49 7.73 8.76
C ALA A 111 -11.76 8.57 8.97
N ASN A 112 -12.45 8.93 7.88
CA ASN A 112 -13.71 9.68 7.96
C ASN A 112 -14.85 8.82 8.47
N LEU A 113 -14.96 7.57 8.00
CA LEU A 113 -15.97 6.61 8.48
C LEU A 113 -15.88 6.41 9.99
N TYR A 114 -14.69 6.20 10.51
CA TYR A 114 -14.47 5.99 11.94
C TYR A 114 -14.87 7.21 12.80
N LYS A 115 -14.58 8.43 12.35
CA LYS A 115 -15.02 9.67 13.02
C LYS A 115 -16.53 9.72 13.15
N ASN A 116 -17.26 9.32 12.12
CA ASN A 116 -18.71 9.34 12.08
C ASN A 116 -19.31 8.27 13.02
N ILE A 117 -18.73 7.06 13.05
CA ILE A 117 -19.13 6.00 13.98
C ILE A 117 -18.95 6.46 15.44
N LYS A 118 -17.79 7.06 15.77
CA LYS A 118 -17.50 7.54 17.12
C LYS A 118 -18.47 8.64 17.57
N LYS A 119 -18.83 9.58 16.68
CA LYS A 119 -19.83 10.61 16.95
C LYS A 119 -21.21 10.03 17.23
N SER A 120 -21.66 9.05 16.43
CA SER A 120 -22.96 8.42 16.59
C SER A 120 -23.08 7.61 17.89
N ASN A 121 -22.01 6.94 18.31
CA ASN A 121 -21.98 6.21 19.57
C ASN A 121 -21.96 7.15 20.79
N SER A 122 -21.27 8.27 20.71
CA SER A 122 -21.26 9.29 21.77
C SER A 122 -22.62 9.96 21.97
N SER A 123 -23.38 10.21 20.89
CA SER A 123 -24.74 10.77 20.98
C SER A 123 -25.74 9.77 21.54
N ARG A 124 -25.60 8.45 21.21
CA ARG A 124 -26.44 7.39 21.77
C ARG A 124 -26.23 7.15 23.27
N GLN A 125 -25.00 7.34 23.75
CA GLN A 125 -24.71 7.24 25.20
C GLN A 125 -25.32 8.42 25.98
N LYS A 126 -25.27 9.64 25.46
CA LYS A 126 -25.86 10.82 26.07
C LYS A 126 -27.39 10.76 26.16
N SER A 127 -28.07 10.10 25.21
CA SER A 127 -29.52 9.94 25.22
C SER A 127 -30.02 8.84 26.17
N LYS A 128 -29.13 8.00 26.73
CA LYS A 128 -29.49 6.92 27.69
C LYS A 128 -29.24 7.36 29.17
N THR A 129 -28.64 8.50 29.37
CA THR A 129 -28.31 9.05 30.72
C THR A 129 -29.19 10.23 31.11
N ASN A 130 -30.17 10.58 30.29
CA ASN A 130 -31.29 11.49 30.58
C ASN A 130 -32.60 10.70 30.62
#